data_308c14ec5b6ed5a8d902d3a5041c4bf9
#
_entry.id   308c14ec5b6ed5a8d902d3a5041c4bf9
#
_cell.length_a   1.000
_cell.length_b   1.000
_cell.length_c   1.000
_cell.angle_alpha   90.00
_cell.angle_beta   90.00
_cell.angle_gamma   90.00
#
_symmetry.space_group_name_H-M   'P 1'
#
loop_
_entity.id
_entity.type
_entity.pdbx_description
1 polymer ?
#
loop_
_entity_poly.entity_id
_entity_poly.type
_entity_poly.pdbx_seq_one_letter_code
_entity_poly.pdbx_strand_id
1 'polypeptide(L)'
;AVDSEHSAIFQCLDGKPTNSVRKLILTASGGPFRDKIIWPKEKFSEITVERALKHPSWVMGKKITIDSATLFNKGLEMIEARWLFDIEMARVGVVVHPQSIVHSMVEFVDGSLLAQLSTPDMCLPIQYALTYPDRAASDRVQTNFPKIGTLTFEEPDVERFPAIELARRAGEVGGTLPAVLNAANEIAVEAFVNRQINFPQITETVRRTMDAHKIVSQPTLEQILAADAWARLEAAK
;
A
#
# COMPACT_ATOMS: atom_id res chain seq x y z
N ALA A 1 5.38 -13.11 -5.72
CA ALA A 1 4.92 -12.12 -4.74
C ALA A 1 4.28 -12.81 -3.55
N VAL A 2 4.58 -12.36 -2.33
CA VAL A 2 4.03 -12.91 -1.07
C VAL A 2 3.02 -11.95 -0.44
N ASP A 3 3.16 -10.64 -0.71
CA ASP A 3 2.14 -9.66 -0.36
C ASP A 3 0.76 -10.08 -0.91
N SER A 4 -0.30 -9.94 -0.11
CA SER A 4 -1.62 -10.50 -0.45
C SER A 4 -2.21 -9.85 -1.70
N GLU A 5 -2.01 -8.54 -1.87
CA GLU A 5 -2.52 -7.77 -2.99
C GLU A 5 -1.77 -8.10 -4.28
N HIS A 6 -0.45 -8.20 -4.23
CA HIS A 6 0.36 -8.57 -5.39
C HIS A 6 0.15 -10.05 -5.76
N SER A 7 0.02 -10.94 -4.78
CA SER A 7 -0.37 -12.33 -5.02
C SER A 7 -1.73 -12.42 -5.72
N ALA A 8 -2.71 -11.61 -5.30
CA ALA A 8 -4.02 -11.55 -5.92
C ALA A 8 -3.97 -11.10 -7.38
N ILE A 9 -3.21 -10.02 -7.67
CA ILE A 9 -3.00 -9.55 -9.04
C ILE A 9 -2.34 -10.64 -9.89
N PHE A 10 -1.27 -11.27 -9.38
CA PHE A 10 -0.57 -12.34 -10.07
C PHE A 10 -1.52 -13.50 -10.42
N GLN A 11 -2.38 -13.91 -9.49
CA GLN A 11 -3.38 -14.96 -9.71
C GLN A 11 -4.45 -14.55 -10.74
N CYS A 12 -4.88 -13.29 -10.75
CA CYS A 12 -5.84 -12.77 -11.72
C CYS A 12 -5.26 -12.64 -13.13
N LEU A 13 -3.97 -12.31 -13.24
CA LEU A 13 -3.27 -12.24 -14.51
C LEU A 13 -3.10 -13.61 -15.16
N ASP A 14 -2.76 -14.64 -14.39
CA ASP A 14 -2.65 -16.03 -14.84
C ASP A 14 -1.93 -16.18 -16.18
N GLY A 15 -0.78 -15.52 -16.30
CA GLY A 15 0.03 -15.54 -17.53
C GLY A 15 -0.52 -14.71 -18.69
N LYS A 16 -1.62 -13.98 -18.53
CA LYS A 16 -2.14 -13.09 -19.57
C LYS A 16 -1.18 -11.92 -19.82
N PRO A 17 -1.03 -11.49 -21.09
CA PRO A 17 -0.10 -10.42 -21.43
C PRO A 17 -0.57 -9.07 -20.86
N THR A 18 0.39 -8.21 -20.46
CA THR A 18 0.12 -6.90 -19.85
C THR A 18 -0.63 -5.93 -20.77
N ASN A 19 -0.55 -6.12 -22.09
CA ASN A 19 -1.33 -5.32 -23.05
C ASN A 19 -2.84 -5.60 -23.00
N SER A 20 -3.27 -6.74 -22.44
CA SER A 20 -4.69 -7.06 -22.20
C SER A 20 -5.24 -6.40 -20.91
N VAL A 21 -4.37 -5.87 -20.07
CA VAL A 21 -4.76 -5.21 -18.80
C VAL A 21 -5.11 -3.76 -19.06
N ARG A 22 -6.26 -3.30 -18.60
CA ARG A 22 -6.62 -1.87 -18.58
C ARG A 22 -6.10 -1.22 -17.30
N LYS A 23 -6.34 -1.84 -16.14
CA LYS A 23 -6.00 -1.28 -14.84
C LYS A 23 -5.76 -2.37 -13.80
N LEU A 24 -4.78 -2.19 -12.92
CA LEU A 24 -4.65 -2.91 -11.66
C LEU A 24 -5.35 -2.11 -10.57
N ILE A 25 -6.10 -2.78 -9.70
CA ILE A 25 -6.87 -2.14 -8.62
C ILE A 25 -6.47 -2.83 -7.31
N LEU A 26 -5.64 -2.15 -6.53
CA LEU A 26 -5.26 -2.57 -5.19
C LEU A 26 -6.39 -2.25 -4.21
N THR A 27 -6.71 -3.18 -3.32
CA THR A 27 -7.65 -2.92 -2.23
C THR A 27 -6.90 -2.49 -0.96
N ALA A 28 -7.50 -1.61 -0.18
CA ALA A 28 -7.00 -1.17 1.11
C ALA A 28 -8.10 -1.33 2.17
N SER A 29 -7.76 -1.73 3.40
CA SER A 29 -8.74 -1.73 4.50
C SER A 29 -9.25 -0.32 4.86
N GLY A 30 -8.49 0.72 4.47
CA GLY A 30 -8.72 2.11 4.82
C GLY A 30 -8.17 2.49 6.20
N GLY A 31 -7.62 1.54 6.95
CA GLY A 31 -7.05 1.78 8.27
C GLY A 31 -8.06 2.15 9.37
N PRO A 32 -7.60 2.42 10.59
CA PRO A 32 -8.46 2.70 11.74
C PRO A 32 -9.12 4.09 11.72
N PHE A 33 -8.65 5.00 10.88
CA PHE A 33 -9.10 6.40 10.82
C PHE A 33 -9.95 6.72 9.58
N ARG A 34 -10.45 5.69 8.91
CA ARG A 34 -11.26 5.81 7.70
C ARG A 34 -12.55 6.61 7.91
N ASP A 35 -13.25 6.37 9.02
CA ASP A 35 -14.51 7.06 9.32
C ASP A 35 -14.28 8.56 9.52
N LYS A 36 -14.73 9.36 8.56
CA LYS A 36 -14.54 10.81 8.57
C LYS A 36 -15.44 11.57 9.55
N ILE A 37 -16.48 10.92 10.08
CA ILE A 37 -17.33 11.51 11.13
C ILE A 37 -16.62 11.41 12.48
N ILE A 38 -16.02 10.26 12.77
CA ILE A 38 -15.27 10.03 14.01
C ILE A 38 -13.91 10.73 13.95
N TRP A 39 -13.27 10.65 12.79
CA TRP A 39 -11.91 11.16 12.53
C TRP A 39 -11.87 12.18 11.39
N PRO A 40 -12.46 13.36 11.54
CA PRO A 40 -12.25 14.45 10.58
C PRO A 40 -10.78 14.89 10.63
N LYS A 41 -10.31 15.52 9.54
CA LYS A 41 -8.89 15.87 9.35
C LYS A 41 -8.31 16.69 10.51
N GLU A 42 -9.12 17.56 11.08
CA GLU A 42 -8.77 18.46 12.20
C GLU A 42 -8.39 17.71 13.48
N LYS A 43 -8.90 16.48 13.66
CA LYS A 43 -8.58 15.61 14.79
C LYS A 43 -7.37 14.70 14.58
N PHE A 44 -6.72 14.74 13.41
CA PHE A 44 -5.58 13.85 13.14
C PHE A 44 -4.38 14.13 14.06
N SER A 45 -4.21 15.35 14.56
CA SER A 45 -3.18 15.67 15.54
C SER A 45 -3.41 15.00 16.92
N GLU A 46 -4.65 14.57 17.20
CA GLU A 46 -5.03 13.88 18.45
C GLU A 46 -4.80 12.34 18.37
N ILE A 47 -4.42 11.83 17.19
CA ILE A 47 -4.16 10.41 16.99
C ILE A 47 -2.91 10.01 17.76
N THR A 48 -3.09 9.13 18.76
CA THR A 48 -1.99 8.59 19.55
C THR A 48 -1.39 7.35 18.87
N VAL A 49 -0.16 7.04 19.26
CA VAL A 49 0.55 5.82 18.79
C VAL A 49 -0.29 4.56 19.08
N GLU A 50 -0.88 4.48 20.28
CA GLU A 50 -1.67 3.32 20.70
C GLU A 50 -2.94 3.14 19.84
N ARG A 51 -3.54 4.24 19.38
CA ARG A 51 -4.69 4.20 18.47
C ARG A 51 -4.26 3.82 17.06
N ALA A 52 -3.16 4.37 16.56
CA ALA A 52 -2.64 4.09 15.24
C ALA A 52 -2.13 2.64 15.09
N LEU A 53 -1.70 2.01 16.19
CA LEU A 53 -1.28 0.61 16.22
C LEU A 53 -2.46 -0.39 16.31
N LYS A 54 -3.72 0.06 16.39
CA LYS A 54 -4.89 -0.81 16.40
C LYS A 54 -5.47 -0.96 14.99
N HIS A 55 -4.96 -1.95 14.23
CA HIS A 55 -5.53 -2.26 12.92
C HIS A 55 -6.86 -3.01 13.08
N PRO A 56 -7.92 -2.67 12.26
CA PRO A 56 -9.25 -3.26 12.42
C PRO A 56 -9.32 -4.76 12.08
N SER A 57 -8.47 -5.26 11.18
CA SER A 57 -8.56 -6.61 10.63
C SER A 57 -7.30 -7.46 10.78
N TRP A 58 -6.12 -6.85 10.92
CA TRP A 58 -4.84 -7.54 10.90
C TRP A 58 -4.03 -7.31 12.17
N VAL A 59 -3.31 -8.35 12.59
CA VAL A 59 -2.25 -8.23 13.62
C VAL A 59 -0.91 -8.22 12.90
N MET A 60 -0.21 -7.09 12.92
CA MET A 60 1.00 -6.85 12.12
C MET A 60 2.08 -6.16 12.95
N GLY A 61 3.29 -6.04 12.37
CA GLY A 61 4.37 -5.24 12.94
C GLY A 61 4.02 -3.75 13.03
N LYS A 62 4.74 -3.01 13.90
CA LYS A 62 4.44 -1.60 14.17
C LYS A 62 4.49 -0.72 12.91
N LYS A 63 5.56 -0.85 12.11
CA LYS A 63 5.77 -0.02 10.90
C LYS A 63 4.61 -0.18 9.91
N ILE A 64 4.31 -1.40 9.49
CA ILE A 64 3.24 -1.66 8.52
C ILE A 64 1.86 -1.29 9.06
N THR A 65 1.63 -1.36 10.37
CA THR A 65 0.36 -0.94 10.99
C THR A 65 0.17 0.57 10.88
N ILE A 66 1.23 1.36 11.12
CA ILE A 66 1.19 2.82 10.91
C ILE A 66 1.06 3.15 9.43
N ASP A 67 1.76 2.43 8.54
CA ASP A 67 1.62 2.61 7.09
C ASP A 67 0.20 2.31 6.59
N SER A 68 -0.47 1.32 7.17
CA SER A 68 -1.88 1.06 6.89
C SER A 68 -2.77 2.22 7.38
N ALA A 69 -2.49 2.76 8.57
CA ALA A 69 -3.24 3.87 9.14
C ALA A 69 -3.09 5.18 8.34
N THR A 70 -1.93 5.41 7.71
CA THR A 70 -1.62 6.57 6.87
C THR A 70 -1.90 6.35 5.39
N LEU A 71 -2.18 5.12 4.97
CA LEU A 71 -2.24 4.62 3.59
C LEU A 71 -0.89 4.63 2.84
N PHE A 72 0.24 4.82 3.52
CA PHE A 72 1.56 4.64 2.91
C PHE A 72 1.79 3.20 2.47
N ASN A 73 1.29 2.18 3.22
CA ASN A 73 1.40 0.79 2.78
C ASN A 73 0.85 0.63 1.36
N LYS A 74 -0.35 1.15 1.13
CA LYS A 74 -0.97 1.08 -0.20
C LYS A 74 -0.23 1.91 -1.25
N GLY A 75 0.34 3.04 -0.85
CA GLY A 75 1.20 3.83 -1.72
C GLY A 75 2.46 3.08 -2.16
N LEU A 76 3.14 2.40 -1.25
CA LEU A 76 4.31 1.57 -1.55
C LEU A 76 3.92 0.40 -2.48
N GLU A 77 2.84 -0.29 -2.19
CA GLU A 77 2.31 -1.36 -3.04
C GLU A 77 1.98 -0.89 -4.47
N MET A 78 1.51 0.35 -4.66
CA MET A 78 1.32 0.91 -6.00
C MET A 78 2.64 0.98 -6.79
N ILE A 79 3.71 1.42 -6.13
CA ILE A 79 5.05 1.49 -6.74
C ILE A 79 5.56 0.07 -7.04
N GLU A 80 5.37 -0.86 -6.11
CA GLU A 80 5.77 -2.27 -6.29
C GLU A 80 5.00 -2.93 -7.44
N ALA A 81 3.67 -2.73 -7.51
CA ALA A 81 2.84 -3.26 -8.58
C ALA A 81 3.29 -2.78 -9.96
N ARG A 82 3.69 -1.51 -10.08
CA ARG A 82 4.26 -0.96 -11.32
C ARG A 82 5.46 -1.77 -11.81
N TRP A 83 6.36 -2.14 -10.89
CA TRP A 83 7.58 -2.87 -11.24
C TRP A 83 7.36 -4.37 -11.38
N LEU A 84 6.55 -4.98 -10.51
CA LEU A 84 6.30 -6.42 -10.53
C LEU A 84 5.52 -6.86 -11.76
N PHE A 85 4.63 -6.01 -12.26
CA PHE A 85 3.73 -6.36 -13.37
C PHE A 85 4.01 -5.57 -14.65
N ASP A 86 5.10 -4.79 -14.68
CA ASP A 86 5.52 -3.97 -15.82
C ASP A 86 4.36 -3.14 -16.41
N ILE A 87 3.71 -2.36 -15.55
CA ILE A 87 2.56 -1.53 -15.90
C ILE A 87 2.81 -0.06 -15.53
N GLU A 88 2.30 0.87 -16.32
CA GLU A 88 2.42 2.30 -16.03
C GLU A 88 1.70 2.68 -14.74
N MET A 89 2.29 3.59 -13.95
CA MET A 89 1.73 4.04 -12.66
C MET A 89 0.30 4.60 -12.80
N ALA A 90 -0.01 5.27 -13.90
CA ALA A 90 -1.36 5.79 -14.20
C ALA A 90 -2.42 4.68 -14.29
N ARG A 91 -2.01 3.45 -14.55
CA ARG A 91 -2.88 2.26 -14.63
C ARG A 91 -2.95 1.48 -13.32
N VAL A 92 -2.37 1.98 -12.24
CA VAL A 92 -2.48 1.40 -10.89
C VAL A 92 -3.42 2.27 -10.05
N GLY A 93 -4.56 1.70 -9.68
CA GLY A 93 -5.56 2.34 -8.84
C GLY A 93 -5.66 1.72 -7.46
N VAL A 94 -6.32 2.44 -6.57
CA VAL A 94 -6.62 1.99 -5.20
C VAL A 94 -8.12 2.14 -4.96
N VAL A 95 -8.69 1.19 -4.25
CA VAL A 95 -10.04 1.26 -3.70
C VAL A 95 -10.02 0.82 -2.24
N VAL A 96 -10.79 1.50 -1.40
CA VAL A 96 -10.95 1.11 0.00
C VAL A 96 -12.01 0.02 0.09
N HIS A 97 -11.64 -1.13 0.67
CA HIS A 97 -12.50 -2.29 0.91
C HIS A 97 -12.32 -2.76 2.36
N PRO A 98 -13.16 -2.26 3.28
CA PRO A 98 -12.96 -2.46 4.72
C PRO A 98 -12.95 -3.91 5.18
N GLN A 99 -13.69 -4.78 4.50
CA GLN A 99 -13.78 -6.20 4.85
C GLN A 99 -12.52 -6.99 4.49
N SER A 100 -11.68 -6.45 3.59
CA SER A 100 -10.44 -7.08 3.11
C SER A 100 -10.63 -8.51 2.56
N ILE A 101 -11.81 -8.83 2.04
CA ILE A 101 -12.13 -10.13 1.41
C ILE A 101 -11.64 -10.16 -0.03
N VAL A 102 -11.81 -9.07 -0.77
CA VAL A 102 -11.19 -8.87 -2.09
C VAL A 102 -9.79 -8.34 -1.84
N HIS A 103 -8.77 -9.10 -2.25
CA HIS A 103 -7.38 -8.71 -2.03
C HIS A 103 -6.83 -7.79 -3.11
N SER A 104 -7.24 -7.95 -4.36
CA SER A 104 -7.02 -7.03 -5.47
C SER A 104 -7.82 -7.44 -6.69
N MET A 105 -7.86 -6.59 -7.72
CA MET A 105 -8.59 -6.82 -8.95
C MET A 105 -7.76 -6.42 -10.16
N VAL A 106 -8.03 -7.06 -11.29
CA VAL A 106 -7.48 -6.72 -12.61
C VAL A 106 -8.63 -6.43 -13.55
N GLU A 107 -8.66 -5.22 -14.09
CA GLU A 107 -9.58 -4.82 -15.15
C GLU A 107 -8.90 -5.02 -16.50
N PHE A 108 -9.54 -5.74 -17.40
CA PHE A 108 -9.05 -6.01 -18.75
C PHE A 108 -9.62 -5.02 -19.76
N VAL A 109 -8.98 -4.98 -20.95
CA VAL A 109 -9.35 -4.03 -22.03
C VAL A 109 -10.77 -4.27 -22.58
N ASP A 110 -11.29 -5.49 -22.44
CA ASP A 110 -12.67 -5.85 -22.82
C ASP A 110 -13.72 -5.42 -21.79
N GLY A 111 -13.28 -4.82 -20.66
CA GLY A 111 -14.14 -4.39 -19.55
C GLY A 111 -14.40 -5.47 -18.50
N SER A 112 -13.89 -6.69 -18.66
CA SER A 112 -14.01 -7.71 -17.61
C SER A 112 -13.12 -7.38 -16.41
N LEU A 113 -13.61 -7.74 -15.21
CA LEU A 113 -12.90 -7.55 -13.94
C LEU A 113 -12.71 -8.90 -13.26
N LEU A 114 -11.46 -9.28 -13.01
CA LEU A 114 -11.12 -10.45 -12.21
C LEU A 114 -10.64 -10.03 -10.84
N ALA A 115 -11.04 -10.75 -9.82
CA ALA A 115 -10.66 -10.51 -8.43
C ALA A 115 -10.28 -11.81 -7.74
N GLN A 116 -9.25 -11.79 -6.91
CA GLN A 116 -8.97 -12.88 -5.99
C GLN A 116 -9.58 -12.54 -4.62
N LEU A 117 -10.33 -13.48 -4.07
CA LEU A 117 -11.04 -13.34 -2.82
C LEU A 117 -10.66 -14.45 -1.85
N SER A 118 -10.49 -14.07 -0.58
CA SER A 118 -10.39 -15.01 0.55
C SER A 118 -10.59 -14.29 1.88
N THR A 119 -10.88 -15.04 2.92
CA THR A 119 -10.76 -14.52 4.29
C THR A 119 -9.31 -14.08 4.53
N PRO A 120 -9.06 -12.91 5.15
CA PRO A 120 -7.72 -12.37 5.38
C PRO A 120 -6.85 -13.30 6.22
N ASP A 121 -5.88 -13.95 5.60
CA ASP A 121 -4.84 -14.77 6.25
C ASP A 121 -3.62 -14.86 5.33
N MET A 122 -2.46 -14.47 5.83
CA MET A 122 -1.20 -14.53 5.08
C MET A 122 -0.75 -15.95 4.72
N CYS A 123 -1.31 -16.99 5.35
CA CYS A 123 -1.01 -18.36 4.98
C CYS A 123 -1.37 -18.67 3.53
N LEU A 124 -2.43 -18.08 2.99
CA LEU A 124 -2.83 -18.32 1.61
C LEU A 124 -1.82 -17.81 0.59
N PRO A 125 -1.42 -16.53 0.57
CA PRO A 125 -0.42 -16.05 -0.38
C PRO A 125 0.96 -16.67 -0.19
N ILE A 126 1.36 -16.97 1.07
CA ILE A 126 2.61 -17.67 1.37
C ILE A 126 2.58 -19.09 0.80
N GLN A 127 1.50 -19.85 1.08
CA GLN A 127 1.35 -21.21 0.55
C GLN A 127 1.40 -21.20 -0.98
N TYR A 128 0.64 -20.32 -1.62
CA TYR A 128 0.61 -20.22 -3.07
C TYR A 128 2.01 -19.89 -3.66
N ALA A 129 2.74 -18.97 -3.05
CA ALA A 129 4.10 -18.63 -3.49
C ALA A 129 5.07 -19.81 -3.38
N LEU A 130 4.92 -20.67 -2.36
CA LEU A 130 5.78 -21.84 -2.14
C LEU A 130 5.41 -23.04 -3.04
N THR A 131 4.15 -23.17 -3.44
CA THR A 131 3.67 -24.34 -4.20
C THR A 131 3.45 -24.04 -5.68
N TYR A 132 3.56 -22.78 -6.09
CA TYR A 132 3.35 -22.39 -7.48
C TYR A 132 4.15 -23.27 -8.45
N PRO A 133 3.58 -23.73 -9.59
CA PRO A 133 2.27 -23.35 -10.12
C PRO A 133 1.07 -24.13 -9.55
N ASP A 134 1.32 -25.09 -8.68
CA ASP A 134 0.28 -25.94 -8.10
C ASP A 134 -0.51 -25.21 -6.99
N ARG A 135 -1.74 -25.71 -6.72
CA ARG A 135 -2.54 -25.28 -5.58
C ARG A 135 -2.64 -26.40 -4.56
N ALA A 136 -1.85 -26.30 -3.48
CA ALA A 136 -1.90 -27.27 -2.40
C ALA A 136 -3.21 -27.15 -1.61
N ALA A 137 -3.78 -28.28 -1.22
CA ALA A 137 -4.98 -28.30 -0.38
C ALA A 137 -4.68 -27.74 1.02
N SER A 138 -5.63 -26.95 1.56
CA SER A 138 -5.55 -26.41 2.92
C SER A 138 -6.95 -26.16 3.47
N ASP A 139 -7.18 -26.57 4.71
CA ASP A 139 -8.41 -26.29 5.45
C ASP A 139 -8.32 -25.00 6.28
N ARG A 140 -7.16 -24.33 6.26
CA ARG A 140 -6.88 -23.17 7.11
C ARG A 140 -7.68 -21.94 6.72
N VAL A 141 -7.83 -21.68 5.42
CA VAL A 141 -8.56 -20.52 4.93
C VAL A 141 -9.83 -20.98 4.24
N GLN A 142 -10.96 -20.61 4.81
CA GLN A 142 -12.28 -20.90 4.27
C GLN A 142 -13.08 -19.62 4.14
N THR A 143 -13.63 -19.37 2.95
CA THR A 143 -14.42 -18.17 2.66
C THR A 143 -15.90 -18.56 2.57
N ASN A 144 -16.71 -18.04 3.49
CA ASN A 144 -18.14 -18.32 3.57
C ASN A 144 -18.94 -17.08 3.15
N PHE A 145 -19.30 -16.96 1.88
CA PHE A 145 -20.04 -15.82 1.33
C PHE A 145 -21.38 -15.52 2.00
N PRO A 146 -22.26 -16.52 2.31
CA PRO A 146 -23.48 -16.26 3.06
C PRO A 146 -23.24 -15.59 4.42
N LYS A 147 -22.12 -15.90 5.09
CA LYS A 147 -21.74 -15.28 6.37
C LYS A 147 -21.16 -13.87 6.18
N ILE A 148 -20.44 -13.64 5.09
CA ILE A 148 -19.88 -12.33 4.74
C ILE A 148 -21.00 -11.34 4.39
N GLY A 149 -21.97 -11.79 3.61
CA GLY A 149 -23.14 -11.01 3.21
C GLY A 149 -22.82 -9.92 2.20
N THR A 150 -22.29 -8.79 2.63
CA THR A 150 -22.07 -7.61 1.79
C THR A 150 -20.58 -7.23 1.70
N LEU A 151 -20.13 -6.90 0.49
CA LEU A 151 -18.83 -6.29 0.23
C LEU A 151 -19.05 -4.82 -0.13
N THR A 152 -18.27 -3.93 0.47
CA THR A 152 -18.36 -2.48 0.25
C THR A 152 -17.06 -1.93 -0.29
N PHE A 153 -17.17 -0.91 -1.13
CA PHE A 153 -16.03 -0.25 -1.77
C PHE A 153 -16.22 1.25 -1.71
N GLU A 154 -15.15 1.98 -1.42
CA GLU A 154 -15.13 3.43 -1.29
C GLU A 154 -13.89 4.00 -2.02
N GLU A 155 -13.99 5.21 -2.52
CA GLU A 155 -12.82 5.94 -3.01
C GLU A 155 -11.89 6.30 -1.84
N PRO A 156 -10.56 6.21 -2.00
CA PRO A 156 -9.62 6.67 -0.99
C PRO A 156 -9.72 8.18 -0.81
N ASP A 157 -9.79 8.64 0.43
CA ASP A 157 -9.83 10.06 0.77
C ASP A 157 -8.41 10.66 0.76
N VAL A 158 -7.96 11.09 -0.40
CA VAL A 158 -6.59 11.59 -0.61
C VAL A 158 -6.32 12.94 0.08
N GLU A 159 -7.37 13.70 0.43
CA GLU A 159 -7.21 14.95 1.19
C GLU A 159 -6.83 14.69 2.65
N ARG A 160 -7.41 13.64 3.25
CA ARG A 160 -7.06 13.21 4.61
C ARG A 160 -5.81 12.33 4.64
N PHE A 161 -5.61 11.53 3.59
CA PHE A 161 -4.51 10.56 3.47
C PHE A 161 -3.68 10.81 2.21
N PRO A 162 -2.86 11.87 2.18
CA PRO A 162 -2.10 12.25 0.98
C PRO A 162 -0.96 11.29 0.61
N ALA A 163 -0.71 10.24 1.39
CA ALA A 163 0.32 9.25 1.13
C ALA A 163 0.17 8.56 -0.24
N ILE A 164 -1.08 8.31 -0.69
CA ILE A 164 -1.36 7.73 -2.01
C ILE A 164 -0.85 8.64 -3.14
N GLU A 165 -1.12 9.95 -3.04
CA GLU A 165 -0.67 10.91 -4.05
C GLU A 165 0.84 11.12 -4.04
N LEU A 166 1.47 11.10 -2.86
CA LEU A 166 2.94 11.14 -2.76
C LEU A 166 3.58 9.92 -3.42
N ALA A 167 3.01 8.73 -3.18
CA ALA A 167 3.49 7.49 -3.80
C ALA A 167 3.23 7.48 -5.32
N ARG A 168 2.08 7.98 -5.78
CA ARG A 168 1.80 8.15 -7.20
C ARG A 168 2.85 9.03 -7.86
N ARG A 169 3.11 10.22 -7.29
CA ARG A 169 4.15 11.13 -7.76
C ARG A 169 5.52 10.44 -7.80
N ALA A 170 5.90 9.71 -6.74
CA ALA A 170 7.17 8.99 -6.69
C ALA A 170 7.28 7.93 -7.78
N GLY A 171 6.21 7.16 -8.00
CA GLY A 171 6.16 6.11 -9.02
C GLY A 171 6.14 6.65 -10.45
N GLU A 172 5.49 7.78 -10.71
CA GLU A 172 5.46 8.45 -12.01
C GLU A 172 6.80 9.09 -12.37
N VAL A 173 7.41 9.82 -11.44
CA VAL A 173 8.71 10.45 -11.61
C VAL A 173 9.81 9.40 -11.70
N GLY A 174 9.76 8.37 -10.88
CA GLY A 174 10.74 7.28 -10.87
C GLY A 174 12.13 7.71 -10.38
N GLY A 175 13.17 7.11 -10.97
CA GLY A 175 14.56 7.40 -10.59
C GLY A 175 14.82 7.10 -9.11
N THR A 176 15.43 8.05 -8.39
CA THR A 176 15.72 7.91 -6.96
C THR A 176 14.55 8.28 -6.05
N LEU A 177 13.45 8.86 -6.58
CA LEU A 177 12.37 9.39 -5.75
C LEU A 177 11.60 8.33 -4.94
N PRO A 178 11.33 7.10 -5.46
CA PRO A 178 10.72 6.02 -4.68
C PRO A 178 11.54 5.62 -3.44
N ALA A 179 12.87 5.54 -3.57
CA ALA A 179 13.75 5.24 -2.45
C ALA A 179 13.72 6.35 -1.38
N VAL A 180 13.69 7.62 -1.81
CA VAL A 180 13.57 8.78 -0.93
C VAL A 180 12.23 8.76 -0.17
N LEU A 181 11.11 8.47 -0.85
CA LEU A 181 9.81 8.34 -0.21
C LEU A 181 9.83 7.28 0.88
N ASN A 182 10.35 6.08 0.56
CA ASN A 182 10.39 4.97 1.52
C ASN A 182 11.28 5.31 2.72
N ALA A 183 12.50 5.80 2.50
CA ALA A 183 13.44 6.14 3.57
C ALA A 183 12.88 7.24 4.49
N ALA A 184 12.26 8.27 3.92
CA ALA A 184 11.62 9.34 4.68
C ALA A 184 10.43 8.82 5.50
N ASN A 185 9.62 7.91 4.93
CA ASN A 185 8.51 7.30 5.64
C ASN A 185 8.97 6.44 6.81
N GLU A 186 10.04 5.66 6.66
CA GLU A 186 10.59 4.87 7.76
C GLU A 186 11.01 5.74 8.93
N ILE A 187 11.74 6.84 8.68
CA ILE A 187 12.18 7.78 9.73
C ILE A 187 10.99 8.50 10.37
N ALA A 188 10.02 8.95 9.56
CA ALA A 188 8.83 9.64 10.08
C ALA A 188 7.95 8.72 10.94
N VAL A 189 7.78 7.46 10.53
CA VAL A 189 7.04 6.45 11.33
C VAL A 189 7.78 6.17 12.64
N GLU A 190 9.09 6.03 12.63
CA GLU A 190 9.89 5.85 13.84
C GLU A 190 9.76 7.04 14.79
N ALA A 191 9.87 8.27 14.28
CA ALA A 191 9.69 9.50 15.05
C ALA A 191 8.29 9.59 15.67
N PHE A 192 7.22 9.20 14.93
CA PHE A 192 5.87 9.14 15.46
C PHE A 192 5.74 8.09 16.57
N VAL A 193 6.23 6.88 16.38
CA VAL A 193 6.20 5.81 17.39
C VAL A 193 6.94 6.23 18.65
N ASN A 194 8.02 7.00 18.53
CA ASN A 194 8.79 7.58 19.62
C ASN A 194 8.17 8.88 20.20
N ARG A 195 6.98 9.30 19.72
CA ARG A 195 6.24 10.50 20.14
C ARG A 195 7.02 11.82 19.96
N GLN A 196 7.91 11.85 18.98
CA GLN A 196 8.67 13.06 18.59
C GLN A 196 7.88 13.96 17.65
N ILE A 197 6.98 13.35 16.86
CA ILE A 197 6.07 14.05 15.94
C ILE A 197 4.63 13.52 16.11
N ASN A 198 3.65 14.27 15.64
CA ASN A 198 2.24 13.86 15.60
C ASN A 198 1.90 13.13 14.29
N PHE A 199 0.73 12.52 14.21
CA PHE A 199 0.30 11.69 13.08
C PHE A 199 0.33 12.42 11.71
N PRO A 200 -0.22 13.63 11.53
CA PRO A 200 -0.11 14.38 10.28
C PRO A 200 1.33 14.69 9.86
N GLN A 201 2.24 14.87 10.81
CA GLN A 201 3.63 15.18 10.51
C GLN A 201 4.37 14.02 9.83
N ILE A 202 3.87 12.78 9.91
CA ILE A 202 4.43 11.65 9.15
C ILE A 202 4.42 11.99 7.66
N THR A 203 3.26 12.31 7.12
CA THR A 203 3.09 12.62 5.69
C THR A 203 3.78 13.93 5.30
N GLU A 204 3.79 14.93 6.21
CA GLU A 204 4.48 16.21 5.99
C GLU A 204 5.99 16.04 5.87
N THR A 205 6.61 15.23 6.74
CA THR A 205 8.03 14.91 6.69
C THR A 205 8.41 14.24 5.37
N VAL A 206 7.61 13.25 4.92
CA VAL A 206 7.85 12.60 3.64
C VAL A 206 7.76 13.59 2.49
N ARG A 207 6.72 14.42 2.44
CA ARG A 207 6.54 15.42 1.39
C ARG A 207 7.71 16.40 1.34
N ARG A 208 8.08 17.00 2.48
CA ARG A 208 9.21 17.93 2.60
C ARG A 208 10.51 17.28 2.10
N THR A 209 10.79 16.05 2.48
CA THR A 209 12.00 15.33 2.07
C THR A 209 12.00 15.07 0.57
N MET A 210 10.88 14.64 0.00
CA MET A 210 10.72 14.45 -1.45
C MET A 210 10.91 15.77 -2.23
N ASP A 211 10.39 16.88 -1.72
CA ASP A 211 10.47 18.19 -2.38
C ASP A 211 11.89 18.77 -2.34
N ALA A 212 12.68 18.47 -1.31
CA ALA A 212 14.08 18.88 -1.19
C ALA A 212 15.04 18.01 -2.03
N HIS A 213 14.58 16.85 -2.54
CA HIS A 213 15.46 15.92 -3.23
C HIS A 213 15.79 16.32 -4.67
N LYS A 214 17.07 16.17 -5.05
CA LYS A 214 17.52 16.30 -6.44
C LYS A 214 17.47 14.91 -7.11
N ILE A 215 16.49 14.73 -7.96
CA ILE A 215 16.18 13.44 -8.58
C ILE A 215 17.26 13.05 -9.59
N VAL A 216 17.72 11.80 -9.52
CA VAL A 216 18.52 11.15 -10.56
C VAL A 216 17.58 10.20 -11.31
N SER A 217 17.32 10.47 -12.59
CA SER A 217 16.29 9.78 -13.40
C SER A 217 16.65 8.34 -13.78
N GLN A 218 17.95 8.06 -13.99
CA GLN A 218 18.50 6.73 -14.32
C GLN A 218 19.63 6.40 -13.36
N PRO A 219 19.32 6.10 -12.08
CA PRO A 219 20.33 5.93 -11.06
C PRO A 219 21.03 4.58 -11.15
N THR A 220 22.32 4.56 -10.78
CA THR A 220 22.99 3.31 -10.39
C THR A 220 22.52 2.87 -9.00
N LEU A 221 22.85 1.64 -8.61
CA LEU A 221 22.55 1.14 -7.27
C LEU A 221 23.16 2.03 -6.18
N GLU A 222 24.42 2.46 -6.38
CA GLU A 222 25.14 3.33 -5.43
C GLU A 222 24.43 4.69 -5.26
N GLN A 223 23.87 5.22 -6.35
CA GLN A 223 23.10 6.48 -6.32
C GLN A 223 21.76 6.31 -5.60
N ILE A 224 21.09 5.14 -5.74
CA ILE A 224 19.87 4.83 -4.99
C ILE A 224 20.19 4.73 -3.49
N LEU A 225 21.25 4.01 -3.11
CA LEU A 225 21.67 3.88 -1.72
C LEU A 225 22.09 5.22 -1.11
N ALA A 226 22.77 6.07 -1.89
CA ALA A 226 23.12 7.42 -1.46
C ALA A 226 21.88 8.32 -1.26
N ALA A 227 20.87 8.19 -2.12
CA ALA A 227 19.60 8.92 -1.99
C ALA A 227 18.79 8.44 -0.76
N ASP A 228 18.76 7.14 -0.47
CA ASP A 228 18.17 6.60 0.75
C ASP A 228 18.86 7.16 2.00
N ALA A 229 20.19 7.07 2.07
CA ALA A 229 20.96 7.58 3.19
C ALA A 229 20.77 9.09 3.40
N TRP A 230 20.75 9.87 2.32
CA TRP A 230 20.46 11.31 2.35
C TRP A 230 19.05 11.58 2.89
N ALA A 231 18.04 10.84 2.39
CA ALA A 231 16.66 11.04 2.79
C ALA A 231 16.42 10.74 4.27
N ARG A 232 17.10 9.73 4.83
CA ARG A 232 17.04 9.43 6.28
C ARG A 232 17.57 10.59 7.11
N LEU A 233 18.68 11.20 6.71
CA LEU A 233 19.27 12.37 7.40
C LEU A 233 18.38 13.61 7.25
N GLU A 234 17.79 13.83 6.07
CA GLU A 234 16.93 14.98 5.81
C GLU A 234 15.59 14.87 6.56
N ALA A 235 14.99 13.68 6.57
CA ALA A 235 13.73 13.42 7.28
C ALA A 235 13.85 13.57 8.82
N ALA A 236 15.05 13.36 9.37
CA ALA A 236 15.32 13.48 10.80
C ALA A 236 15.47 14.94 11.30
N LYS A 237 15.54 15.94 10.39
CA LYS A 237 15.57 17.38 10.71
C LYS A 237 14.17 17.89 11.07
#